data_37b3cddbf8850ded4206288e426c7491
#
_entry.id   37b3cddbf8850ded4206288e426c7491
#
_cell.length_a   1.000
_cell.length_b   1.000
_cell.length_c   1.000
_cell.angle_alpha   90.00
_cell.angle_beta   90.00
_cell.angle_gamma   90.00
#
_symmetry.space_group_name_H-M   'P 1'
#
loop_
_entity.id
_entity.type
_entity.pdbx_description
1 polymer ?
#
loop_
_entity_poly.entity_id
_entity_poly.type
_entity_poly.pdbx_seq_one_letter_code
_entity_poly.pdbx_strand_id
1 'polypeptide(L)'
;MIYVIFRGGNVKQSYYLYKSGRLQRKDNTLQIEYKDGNKKVIPVERVNDIYVMTEFDFNTNLLNFLSQYGISVHFFNYYGFYTGTYYPKEQLVSGKLLVKQVENYTNKSKRIKIAQKFIEAASYNILKNLKYYQNRGKDLEEYIKQIESLRKYIGSSKDVKELMGIEGNIRKVYYDSWTTIINQDIEFEKRVKNPPDNAINSLISYVNTIVYTRVLTEIYKTQLNPTISYLHEPSERRFSLCLDIAEIFKPILADRLIFSMLNKKQITEKDFEEGLNFL
;
A
#
# COMPACT_ATOMS: atom_id res chain seq x y z
N MET A 1 -8.02 19.21 1.89
CA MET A 1 -8.36 18.92 0.49
C MET A 1 -8.78 17.46 0.42
N ILE A 2 -9.88 17.11 -0.26
CA ILE A 2 -10.29 15.70 -0.42
C ILE A 2 -9.82 15.30 -1.81
N TYR A 3 -8.84 14.39 -1.89
CA TYR A 3 -8.49 13.80 -3.17
C TYR A 3 -9.42 12.63 -3.45
N VAL A 4 -10.16 12.73 -4.54
CA VAL A 4 -11.00 11.66 -5.08
C VAL A 4 -10.33 11.18 -6.36
N ILE A 5 -9.88 9.93 -6.38
CA ILE A 5 -9.36 9.32 -7.60
C ILE A 5 -10.55 8.91 -8.45
N PHE A 6 -10.84 9.69 -9.50
CA PHE A 6 -11.93 9.43 -10.44
C PHE A 6 -11.59 8.31 -11.42
N ARG A 7 -12.48 7.32 -11.52
CA ARG A 7 -12.79 6.60 -12.76
C ARG A 7 -14.30 6.52 -12.89
N GLY A 8 -14.82 6.90 -14.04
CA GLY A 8 -16.24 7.09 -14.30
C GLY A 8 -17.12 5.85 -14.06
N GLY A 9 -18.41 6.10 -13.75
CA GLY A 9 -19.42 5.12 -13.40
C GLY A 9 -19.72 5.07 -11.90
N ASN A 10 -20.72 4.34 -11.47
CA ASN A 10 -21.14 4.13 -10.07
C ASN A 10 -20.08 3.41 -9.19
N VAL A 11 -18.81 3.79 -9.27
CA VAL A 11 -17.71 3.18 -8.53
C VAL A 11 -17.58 3.87 -7.18
N LYS A 12 -17.63 3.09 -6.10
CA LYS A 12 -17.33 3.56 -4.75
C LYS A 12 -15.91 4.14 -4.69
N GLN A 13 -15.73 5.21 -3.94
CA GLN A 13 -14.50 5.98 -3.86
C GLN A 13 -13.91 5.93 -2.45
N SER A 14 -12.58 6.01 -2.36
CA SER A 14 -11.86 6.22 -1.11
C SER A 14 -11.80 7.71 -0.80
N TYR A 15 -12.08 8.09 0.45
CA TYR A 15 -12.07 9.47 0.90
C TYR A 15 -10.92 9.70 1.88
N TYR A 16 -10.09 10.69 1.59
CA TYR A 16 -8.95 11.08 2.40
C TYR A 16 -9.24 12.43 3.08
N LEU A 17 -9.22 12.44 4.41
CA LEU A 17 -9.56 13.61 5.23
C LEU A 17 -8.28 14.23 5.79
N TYR A 18 -7.83 15.33 5.19
CA TYR A 18 -6.61 16.07 5.58
C TYR A 18 -6.87 17.33 6.38
N LYS A 19 -8.11 17.82 6.44
CA LYS A 19 -8.50 18.99 7.27
C LYS A 19 -9.30 18.52 8.46
N SER A 20 -8.93 18.96 9.64
CA SER A 20 -9.61 18.61 10.90
C SER A 20 -11.08 19.03 10.90
N GLY A 21 -11.91 18.23 11.54
CA GLY A 21 -13.34 18.48 11.59
C GLY A 21 -14.11 17.38 12.30
N ARG A 22 -15.41 17.35 12.06
CA ARG A 22 -16.33 16.35 12.57
C ARG A 22 -16.98 15.60 11.43
N LEU A 23 -16.95 14.27 11.49
CA LEU A 23 -17.70 13.41 10.59
C LEU A 23 -18.90 12.82 11.33
N GLN A 24 -20.09 13.00 10.76
CA GLN A 24 -21.33 12.54 11.36
C GLN A 24 -22.30 12.01 10.32
N ARG A 25 -23.22 11.16 10.76
CA ARG A 25 -24.36 10.73 9.96
C ARG A 25 -25.37 11.89 9.88
N LYS A 26 -25.86 12.18 8.68
CA LYS A 26 -27.02 13.01 8.45
C LYS A 26 -27.93 12.29 7.45
N ASP A 27 -29.07 11.80 7.94
CA ASP A 27 -29.98 10.94 7.18
C ASP A 27 -29.24 9.72 6.57
N ASN A 28 -29.28 9.53 5.26
CA ASN A 28 -28.54 8.50 4.54
C ASN A 28 -27.22 9.00 3.94
N THR A 29 -26.65 10.07 4.50
CA THR A 29 -25.40 10.66 4.03
C THR A 29 -24.37 10.79 5.15
N LEU A 30 -23.10 10.99 4.75
CA LEU A 30 -22.02 11.40 5.62
C LEU A 30 -21.86 12.92 5.51
N GLN A 31 -21.92 13.63 6.62
CA GLN A 31 -21.65 15.05 6.68
C GLN A 31 -20.29 15.29 7.34
N ILE A 32 -19.42 16.01 6.65
CA ILE A 32 -18.18 16.54 7.20
C ILE A 32 -18.43 18.00 7.56
N GLU A 33 -18.13 18.37 8.79
CA GLU A 33 -18.16 19.74 9.29
C GLU A 33 -16.74 20.13 9.69
N TYR A 34 -16.15 21.06 8.94
CA TYR A 34 -14.80 21.55 9.18
C TYR A 34 -14.78 22.64 10.27
N LYS A 35 -13.61 22.85 10.92
CA LYS A 35 -13.43 23.90 11.95
C LYS A 35 -13.71 25.32 11.43
N ASP A 36 -13.62 25.54 10.13
CA ASP A 36 -13.95 26.80 9.45
C ASP A 36 -15.45 27.01 9.19
N GLY A 37 -16.30 26.09 9.65
CA GLY A 37 -17.76 26.12 9.48
C GLY A 37 -18.25 25.58 8.13
N ASN A 38 -17.36 25.27 7.19
CA ASN A 38 -17.72 24.67 5.92
C ASN A 38 -18.26 23.25 6.10
N LYS A 39 -19.31 22.89 5.34
CA LYS A 39 -19.92 21.58 5.39
C LYS A 39 -19.83 20.89 4.03
N LYS A 40 -19.52 19.60 4.05
CA LYS A 40 -19.55 18.76 2.88
C LYS A 40 -20.40 17.52 3.13
N VAL A 41 -21.27 17.20 2.18
CA VAL A 41 -22.15 16.02 2.24
C VAL A 41 -21.67 15.01 1.21
N ILE A 42 -21.60 13.74 1.62
CA ILE A 42 -21.17 12.61 0.79
C ILE A 42 -22.23 11.54 0.86
N PRO A 43 -22.84 11.14 -0.26
CA PRO A 43 -23.72 9.98 -0.31
C PRO A 43 -22.96 8.71 0.14
N VAL A 44 -23.51 7.98 1.10
CA VAL A 44 -22.83 6.81 1.71
C VAL A 44 -22.57 5.71 0.68
N GLU A 45 -23.42 5.56 -0.32
CA GLU A 45 -23.31 4.56 -1.39
C GLU A 45 -22.06 4.75 -2.25
N ARG A 46 -21.51 5.98 -2.28
CA ARG A 46 -20.30 6.32 -3.03
C ARG A 46 -19.02 6.06 -2.24
N VAL A 47 -19.14 5.72 -0.96
CA VAL A 47 -17.96 5.54 -0.10
C VAL A 47 -17.54 4.09 -0.12
N ASN A 48 -16.24 3.85 -0.43
CA ASN A 48 -15.61 2.56 -0.29
C ASN A 48 -14.96 2.41 1.10
N ASP A 49 -14.17 3.40 1.47
CA ASP A 49 -13.44 3.50 2.74
C ASP A 49 -13.07 4.96 3.01
N ILE A 50 -12.66 5.25 4.26
CA ILE A 50 -12.29 6.58 4.72
C ILE A 50 -10.90 6.52 5.36
N TYR A 51 -10.00 7.42 4.94
CA TYR A 51 -8.67 7.60 5.48
C TYR A 51 -8.63 8.91 6.26
N VAL A 52 -8.46 8.84 7.57
CA VAL A 52 -8.40 9.98 8.47
C VAL A 52 -6.94 10.31 8.73
N MET A 53 -6.44 11.34 8.06
CA MET A 53 -5.04 11.74 8.05
C MET A 53 -4.75 12.88 9.05
N THR A 54 -5.74 13.27 9.86
CA THR A 54 -5.66 14.34 10.84
C THR A 54 -6.69 14.13 11.95
N GLU A 55 -6.81 15.07 12.90
CA GLU A 55 -7.79 14.99 13.99
C GLU A 55 -9.22 15.11 13.50
N PHE A 56 -10.08 14.18 13.90
CA PHE A 56 -11.50 14.15 13.58
C PHE A 56 -12.34 13.66 14.74
N ASP A 57 -13.50 14.30 14.96
CA ASP A 57 -14.50 13.84 15.90
C ASP A 57 -15.46 12.85 15.23
N PHE A 58 -15.79 11.79 15.95
CA PHE A 58 -16.74 10.74 15.54
C PHE A 58 -17.71 10.46 16.68
N ASN A 59 -18.89 9.96 16.32
CA ASN A 59 -19.81 9.40 17.30
C ASN A 59 -20.24 7.97 16.94
N THR A 60 -20.76 7.25 17.91
CA THR A 60 -21.18 5.85 17.75
C THR A 60 -22.30 5.66 16.73
N ASN A 61 -23.18 6.65 16.56
CA ASN A 61 -24.23 6.62 15.53
C ASN A 61 -23.64 6.57 14.13
N LEU A 62 -22.57 7.35 13.86
CA LEU A 62 -21.83 7.27 12.62
C LEU A 62 -21.19 5.89 12.42
N LEU A 63 -20.48 5.37 13.45
CA LEU A 63 -19.80 4.08 13.35
C LEU A 63 -20.79 2.95 13.06
N ASN A 64 -21.95 2.94 13.72
CA ASN A 64 -23.02 1.99 13.45
C ASN A 64 -23.53 2.11 12.00
N PHE A 65 -23.68 3.32 11.50
CA PHE A 65 -24.10 3.58 10.13
C PHE A 65 -23.05 3.09 9.10
N LEU A 66 -21.78 3.39 9.33
CA LEU A 66 -20.69 2.90 8.48
C LEU A 66 -20.62 1.38 8.47
N SER A 67 -20.87 0.74 9.63
CA SER A 67 -20.92 -0.72 9.76
C SER A 67 -22.00 -1.35 8.88
N GLN A 68 -23.19 -0.74 8.79
CA GLN A 68 -24.28 -1.23 7.94
C GLN A 68 -23.90 -1.24 6.45
N TYR A 69 -23.06 -0.31 6.01
CA TYR A 69 -22.59 -0.19 4.62
C TYR A 69 -21.26 -0.89 4.35
N GLY A 70 -20.67 -1.55 5.36
CA GLY A 70 -19.38 -2.22 5.23
C GLY A 70 -18.20 -1.28 4.98
N ILE A 71 -18.30 -0.03 5.45
CA ILE A 71 -17.29 1.01 5.24
C ILE A 71 -16.27 1.00 6.38
N SER A 72 -15.01 0.76 6.05
CA SER A 72 -13.87 0.84 6.99
C SER A 72 -13.36 2.27 7.13
N VAL A 73 -12.85 2.59 8.33
CA VAL A 73 -12.20 3.89 8.60
C VAL A 73 -10.78 3.63 9.10
N HIS A 74 -9.79 4.13 8.38
CA HIS A 74 -8.38 4.00 8.68
C HIS A 74 -7.86 5.28 9.33
N PHE A 75 -7.16 5.17 10.44
CA PHE A 75 -6.63 6.28 11.21
C PHE A 75 -5.11 6.36 11.07
N PHE A 76 -4.63 7.59 10.95
CA PHE A 76 -3.20 7.91 10.87
C PHE A 76 -2.88 8.99 11.89
N ASN A 77 -1.69 8.96 12.45
CA ASN A 77 -1.22 10.05 13.31
C ASN A 77 -0.73 11.25 12.48
N TYR A 78 -0.33 12.31 13.17
CA TYR A 78 0.18 13.54 12.55
C TYR A 78 1.33 13.28 11.56
N TYR A 79 2.16 12.29 11.83
CA TYR A 79 3.31 11.94 10.99
C TYR A 79 2.97 10.98 9.82
N GLY A 80 1.67 10.70 9.59
CA GLY A 80 1.24 9.79 8.52
C GLY A 80 1.43 8.31 8.82
N PHE A 81 1.76 7.93 10.07
CA PHE A 81 1.83 6.52 10.46
C PHE A 81 0.44 5.96 10.74
N TYR A 82 0.17 4.80 10.20
CA TYR A 82 -1.05 4.06 10.47
C TYR A 82 -1.15 3.69 11.95
N THR A 83 -2.26 4.06 12.61
CA THR A 83 -2.52 3.80 14.03
C THR A 83 -3.56 2.73 14.27
N GLY A 84 -4.50 2.55 13.35
CA GLY A 84 -5.54 1.53 13.48
C GLY A 84 -6.67 1.70 12.48
N THR A 85 -7.60 0.76 12.50
CA THR A 85 -8.80 0.79 11.65
C THR A 85 -10.03 0.42 12.45
N TYR A 86 -11.09 1.21 12.29
CA TYR A 86 -12.43 0.76 12.61
C TYR A 86 -12.93 -0.13 11.48
N TYR A 87 -13.21 -1.39 11.81
CA TYR A 87 -13.83 -2.33 10.90
C TYR A 87 -15.31 -2.47 11.20
N PRO A 88 -16.13 -2.52 10.15
CA PRO A 88 -17.50 -3.00 10.30
C PRO A 88 -17.51 -4.41 10.92
N LYS A 89 -18.64 -4.80 11.50
CA LYS A 89 -18.83 -6.15 12.00
C LYS A 89 -18.42 -7.17 10.92
N GLU A 90 -17.52 -8.08 11.27
CA GLU A 90 -17.09 -9.13 10.37
C GLU A 90 -18.29 -10.02 9.99
N GLN A 91 -18.66 -9.99 8.72
CA GLN A 91 -19.73 -10.79 8.15
C GLN A 91 -19.21 -12.01 7.38
N LEU A 92 -17.93 -11.97 7.01
CA LEU A 92 -17.31 -12.94 6.10
C LEU A 92 -16.29 -13.84 6.83
N VAL A 93 -16.61 -14.28 8.05
CA VAL A 93 -15.75 -15.21 8.79
C VAL A 93 -15.91 -16.64 8.26
N SER A 94 -14.79 -17.35 8.07
CA SER A 94 -14.76 -18.74 7.64
C SER A 94 -13.68 -19.55 8.34
N GLY A 95 -14.06 -20.29 9.39
CA GLY A 95 -13.14 -21.22 10.06
C GLY A 95 -12.56 -22.26 9.11
N LYS A 96 -13.33 -22.73 8.12
CA LYS A 96 -12.86 -23.67 7.09
C LYS A 96 -11.72 -23.07 6.25
N LEU A 97 -11.83 -21.81 5.85
CA LEU A 97 -10.79 -21.15 5.07
C LEU A 97 -9.55 -20.86 5.92
N LEU A 98 -9.75 -20.46 7.19
CA LEU A 98 -8.65 -20.25 8.13
C LEU A 98 -7.80 -21.53 8.29
N VAL A 99 -8.46 -22.68 8.53
CA VAL A 99 -7.78 -23.98 8.61
C VAL A 99 -7.00 -24.26 7.32
N LYS A 100 -7.59 -24.02 6.15
CA LYS A 100 -6.88 -24.20 4.87
C LYS A 100 -5.70 -23.25 4.70
N GLN A 101 -5.79 -22.00 5.17
CA GLN A 101 -4.63 -21.09 5.14
C GLN A 101 -3.49 -21.64 6.01
N VAL A 102 -3.81 -22.13 7.22
CA VAL A 102 -2.82 -22.74 8.12
C VAL A 102 -2.22 -24.03 7.51
N GLU A 103 -3.03 -24.92 6.95
CA GLU A 103 -2.56 -26.12 6.26
C GLU A 103 -1.59 -25.79 5.11
N ASN A 104 -1.89 -24.77 4.31
CA ASN A 104 -1.00 -24.35 3.24
C ASN A 104 0.28 -23.69 3.76
N TYR A 105 0.22 -23.00 4.90
CA TYR A 105 1.40 -22.41 5.56
C TYR A 105 2.31 -23.49 6.14
N THR A 106 1.77 -24.47 6.88
CA THR A 106 2.54 -25.52 7.55
C THR A 106 3.12 -26.53 6.55
N ASN A 107 2.48 -26.72 5.40
CA ASN A 107 2.99 -27.56 4.32
C ASN A 107 4.05 -26.81 3.51
N LYS A 108 5.33 -27.10 3.78
CA LYS A 108 6.48 -26.43 3.14
C LYS A 108 6.38 -26.37 1.61
N SER A 109 5.97 -27.47 0.96
CA SER A 109 5.85 -27.54 -0.51
C SER A 109 4.73 -26.66 -1.04
N LYS A 110 3.61 -26.54 -0.35
CA LYS A 110 2.52 -25.64 -0.74
C LYS A 110 2.89 -24.19 -0.46
N ARG A 111 3.48 -23.91 0.71
CA ARG A 111 3.91 -22.58 1.12
C ARG A 111 4.88 -21.96 0.11
N ILE A 112 5.95 -22.69 -0.27
CA ILE A 112 6.93 -22.16 -1.20
C ILE A 112 6.33 -21.87 -2.58
N LYS A 113 5.43 -22.73 -3.09
CA LYS A 113 4.74 -22.50 -4.37
C LYS A 113 3.90 -21.23 -4.36
N ILE A 114 3.20 -20.94 -3.26
CA ILE A 114 2.41 -19.70 -3.11
C ILE A 114 3.35 -18.50 -3.04
N ALA A 115 4.40 -18.57 -2.22
CA ALA A 115 5.39 -17.50 -2.07
C ALA A 115 6.10 -17.17 -3.39
N GLN A 116 6.47 -18.20 -4.20
CA GLN A 116 7.05 -18.03 -5.54
C GLN A 116 6.12 -17.19 -6.43
N LYS A 117 4.80 -17.42 -6.38
CA LYS A 117 3.84 -16.66 -7.20
C LYS A 117 3.78 -15.17 -6.81
N PHE A 118 3.95 -14.84 -5.53
CA PHE A 118 4.06 -13.43 -5.12
C PHE A 118 5.29 -12.76 -5.74
N ILE A 119 6.45 -13.41 -5.69
CA ILE A 119 7.70 -12.84 -6.22
C ILE A 119 7.72 -12.83 -7.75
N GLU A 120 7.18 -13.85 -8.41
CA GLU A 120 7.00 -13.87 -9.87
C GLU A 120 6.18 -12.67 -10.34
N ALA A 121 5.04 -12.38 -9.67
CA ALA A 121 4.16 -11.29 -10.02
C ALA A 121 4.79 -9.92 -9.69
N ALA A 122 5.41 -9.77 -8.52
CA ALA A 122 6.09 -8.54 -8.12
C ALA A 122 7.22 -8.18 -9.08
N SER A 123 8.10 -9.14 -9.38
CA SER A 123 9.23 -8.93 -10.29
C SER A 123 8.79 -8.70 -11.75
N TYR A 124 7.69 -9.30 -12.19
CA TYR A 124 7.08 -9.00 -13.47
C TYR A 124 6.60 -7.54 -13.56
N ASN A 125 5.97 -7.04 -12.50
CA ASN A 125 5.51 -5.65 -12.43
C ASN A 125 6.68 -4.66 -12.35
N ILE A 126 7.78 -5.02 -11.70
CA ILE A 126 9.04 -4.26 -11.72
C ILE A 126 9.56 -4.15 -13.16
N LEU A 127 9.67 -5.26 -13.88
CA LEU A 127 10.11 -5.26 -15.27
C LEU A 127 9.22 -4.42 -16.18
N LYS A 128 7.90 -4.44 -15.95
CA LYS A 128 6.97 -3.55 -16.68
C LYS A 128 7.29 -2.07 -16.46
N ASN A 129 7.67 -1.67 -15.25
CA ASN A 129 8.08 -0.29 -14.98
C ASN A 129 9.37 0.05 -15.71
N LEU A 130 10.40 -0.79 -15.61
CA LEU A 130 11.67 -0.55 -16.27
C LEU A 130 11.50 -0.44 -17.79
N LYS A 131 10.80 -1.40 -18.42
CA LYS A 131 10.52 -1.39 -19.86
C LYS A 131 9.71 -0.15 -20.29
N TYR A 132 8.78 0.32 -19.47
CA TYR A 132 8.04 1.54 -19.73
C TYR A 132 8.96 2.77 -19.80
N TYR A 133 9.91 2.92 -18.86
CA TYR A 133 10.85 4.04 -18.86
C TYR A 133 11.97 3.88 -19.88
N GLN A 134 12.42 2.66 -20.18
CA GLN A 134 13.35 2.37 -21.27
C GLN A 134 12.77 2.83 -22.61
N ASN A 135 11.50 2.54 -22.89
CA ASN A 135 10.80 2.99 -24.11
C ASN A 135 10.62 4.52 -24.18
N ARG A 136 10.96 5.23 -23.10
CA ARG A 136 10.97 6.71 -23.02
C ARG A 136 12.37 7.29 -22.99
N GLY A 137 13.37 6.51 -23.42
CA GLY A 137 14.75 6.96 -23.60
C GLY A 137 15.63 6.87 -22.35
N LYS A 138 15.18 6.17 -21.29
CA LYS A 138 16.04 5.90 -20.13
C LYS A 138 16.90 4.66 -20.40
N ASP A 139 18.19 4.72 -20.09
CA ASP A 139 19.09 3.57 -20.23
C ASP A 139 18.91 2.60 -19.04
N LEU A 140 18.12 1.57 -19.24
CA LEU A 140 17.73 0.58 -18.20
C LEU A 140 18.00 -0.87 -18.63
N GLU A 141 18.67 -1.07 -19.77
CA GLU A 141 18.85 -2.39 -20.36
C GLU A 141 19.60 -3.35 -19.43
N GLU A 142 20.66 -2.87 -18.79
CA GLU A 142 21.46 -3.71 -17.88
C GLU A 142 20.65 -4.15 -16.65
N TYR A 143 19.89 -3.23 -16.04
CA TYR A 143 19.02 -3.56 -14.91
C TYR A 143 17.93 -4.58 -15.28
N ILE A 144 17.35 -4.45 -16.47
CA ILE A 144 16.36 -5.39 -16.99
C ILE A 144 16.98 -6.78 -17.14
N LYS A 145 18.15 -6.91 -17.78
CA LYS A 145 18.85 -8.18 -17.96
C LYS A 145 19.19 -8.85 -16.63
N GLN A 146 19.68 -8.08 -15.66
CA GLN A 146 20.00 -8.59 -14.32
C GLN A 146 18.74 -9.16 -13.61
N ILE A 147 17.63 -8.40 -13.63
CA ILE A 147 16.39 -8.86 -13.02
C ILE A 147 15.82 -10.07 -13.76
N GLU A 148 15.82 -10.09 -15.08
CA GLU A 148 15.41 -11.26 -15.87
C GLU A 148 16.26 -12.51 -15.57
N SER A 149 17.55 -12.35 -15.32
CA SER A 149 18.43 -13.43 -14.87
C SER A 149 18.06 -13.94 -13.48
N LEU A 150 17.89 -13.04 -12.51
CA LEU A 150 17.50 -13.40 -11.13
C LEU A 150 16.14 -14.12 -11.09
N ARG A 151 15.19 -13.70 -11.92
CA ARG A 151 13.86 -14.31 -11.99
C ARG A 151 13.88 -15.81 -12.37
N LYS A 152 14.88 -16.28 -13.11
CA LYS A 152 15.02 -17.68 -13.48
C LYS A 152 15.16 -18.61 -12.26
N TYR A 153 15.67 -18.07 -11.15
CA TYR A 153 15.89 -18.83 -9.91
C TYR A 153 14.66 -18.91 -9.00
N ILE A 154 13.60 -18.09 -9.25
CA ILE A 154 12.40 -18.08 -8.40
C ILE A 154 11.79 -19.47 -8.31
N GLY A 155 11.55 -20.13 -9.45
CA GLY A 155 10.89 -21.45 -9.49
C GLY A 155 11.71 -22.60 -8.93
N SER A 156 13.04 -22.46 -8.83
CA SER A 156 13.97 -23.45 -8.30
C SER A 156 14.35 -23.24 -6.83
N SER A 157 13.88 -22.16 -6.19
CA SER A 157 14.16 -21.89 -4.78
C SER A 157 13.66 -23.04 -3.89
N LYS A 158 14.51 -23.49 -2.97
CA LYS A 158 14.26 -24.67 -2.11
C LYS A 158 13.35 -24.35 -0.93
N ASP A 159 13.43 -23.11 -0.45
CA ASP A 159 12.66 -22.65 0.69
C ASP A 159 12.37 -21.12 0.59
N VAL A 160 11.56 -20.63 1.53
CA VAL A 160 11.16 -19.23 1.57
C VAL A 160 12.35 -18.29 1.87
N LYS A 161 13.36 -18.76 2.60
CA LYS A 161 14.54 -17.96 2.93
C LYS A 161 15.39 -17.69 1.67
N GLU A 162 15.62 -18.73 0.86
CA GLU A 162 16.30 -18.58 -0.43
C GLU A 162 15.50 -17.66 -1.37
N LEU A 163 14.18 -17.83 -1.41
CA LEU A 163 13.29 -16.99 -2.20
C LEU A 163 13.32 -15.51 -1.77
N MET A 164 13.37 -15.24 -0.47
CA MET A 164 13.52 -13.88 0.06
C MET A 164 14.88 -13.27 -0.32
N GLY A 165 15.94 -14.08 -0.40
CA GLY A 165 17.24 -13.65 -0.90
C GLY A 165 17.18 -13.21 -2.38
N ILE A 166 16.48 -13.98 -3.22
CA ILE A 166 16.25 -13.64 -4.64
C ILE A 166 15.43 -12.34 -4.74
N GLU A 167 14.36 -12.21 -3.95
CA GLU A 167 13.54 -11.00 -3.90
C GLU A 167 14.38 -9.77 -3.51
N GLY A 168 15.18 -9.88 -2.45
CA GLY A 168 16.05 -8.81 -1.99
C GLY A 168 17.04 -8.35 -3.06
N ASN A 169 17.64 -9.27 -3.81
CA ASN A 169 18.53 -8.94 -4.93
C ASN A 169 17.78 -8.26 -6.09
N ILE A 170 16.58 -8.74 -6.45
CA ILE A 170 15.73 -8.08 -7.46
C ILE A 170 15.38 -6.66 -7.02
N ARG A 171 15.01 -6.46 -5.76
CA ARG A 171 14.70 -5.14 -5.19
C ARG A 171 15.90 -4.21 -5.19
N LYS A 172 17.08 -4.72 -4.85
CA LYS A 172 18.32 -3.94 -4.88
C LYS A 172 18.58 -3.41 -6.29
N VAL A 173 18.64 -4.30 -7.29
CA VAL A 173 18.86 -3.90 -8.70
C VAL A 173 17.80 -2.90 -9.17
N TYR A 174 16.56 -3.09 -8.76
CA TYR A 174 15.46 -2.19 -9.09
C TYR A 174 15.64 -0.80 -8.46
N TYR A 175 16.00 -0.71 -7.17
CA TYR A 175 16.23 0.58 -6.52
C TYR A 175 17.48 1.28 -7.09
N ASP A 176 18.53 0.55 -7.44
CA ASP A 176 19.72 1.10 -8.10
C ASP A 176 19.38 1.79 -9.45
N SER A 177 18.30 1.33 -10.12
CA SER A 177 17.80 1.95 -11.37
C SER A 177 17.01 3.26 -11.17
N TRP A 178 16.62 3.60 -9.94
CA TRP A 178 15.72 4.73 -9.69
C TRP A 178 16.34 6.08 -10.03
N THR A 179 17.63 6.26 -9.78
CA THR A 179 18.38 7.46 -10.14
C THR A 179 18.36 7.72 -11.65
N THR A 180 18.34 6.67 -12.48
CA THR A 180 18.18 6.80 -13.93
C THR A 180 16.73 7.19 -14.32
N ILE A 181 15.73 6.71 -13.58
CA ILE A 181 14.32 6.97 -13.88
C ILE A 181 13.89 8.38 -13.46
N ILE A 182 14.35 8.83 -12.28
CA ILE A 182 13.98 10.11 -11.69
C ILE A 182 14.73 11.24 -12.39
N ASN A 183 14.00 12.33 -12.76
CA ASN A 183 14.54 13.49 -13.48
C ASN A 183 14.91 14.64 -12.54
N GLN A 184 14.88 14.45 -11.23
CA GLN A 184 15.30 15.43 -10.24
C GLN A 184 16.63 15.00 -9.61
N ASP A 185 17.45 15.96 -9.27
CA ASP A 185 18.68 15.73 -8.49
C ASP A 185 18.32 15.63 -7.02
N ILE A 186 17.87 14.44 -6.62
CA ILE A 186 17.51 14.09 -5.23
C ILE A 186 18.36 12.90 -4.82
N GLU A 187 18.99 12.99 -3.66
CA GLU A 187 19.83 11.92 -3.12
C GLU A 187 19.05 10.63 -2.92
N PHE A 188 19.52 9.54 -3.53
CA PHE A 188 18.99 8.19 -3.33
C PHE A 188 20.05 7.14 -3.64
N GLU A 189 20.75 6.68 -2.62
CA GLU A 189 21.75 5.60 -2.78
C GLU A 189 21.14 4.22 -2.62
N LYS A 190 20.31 4.04 -1.58
CA LYS A 190 19.71 2.73 -1.24
C LYS A 190 18.42 2.88 -0.47
N ARG A 191 17.66 1.81 -0.40
CA ARG A 191 16.45 1.75 0.42
C ARG A 191 16.76 1.62 1.91
N VAL A 192 16.48 2.67 2.69
CA VAL A 192 16.51 2.69 4.17
C VAL A 192 15.08 2.87 4.68
N LYS A 193 14.70 2.12 5.74
CA LYS A 193 13.31 2.04 6.17
C LYS A 193 13.04 2.69 7.53
N ASN A 194 13.91 2.50 8.51
CA ASN A 194 13.63 2.85 9.90
C ASN A 194 14.84 3.47 10.60
N PRO A 195 14.87 4.79 10.76
CA PRO A 195 14.06 5.78 10.06
C PRO A 195 14.46 5.91 8.59
N PRO A 196 13.61 6.48 7.71
CA PRO A 196 14.03 6.90 6.38
C PRO A 196 15.13 7.98 6.50
N ASP A 197 16.15 7.90 5.67
CA ASP A 197 17.34 8.79 5.72
C ASP A 197 17.31 9.92 4.70
N ASN A 198 16.37 9.89 3.76
CA ASN A 198 16.22 10.91 2.71
C ASN A 198 14.77 11.01 2.21
N ALA A 199 14.51 12.05 1.41
CA ALA A 199 13.18 12.37 0.88
C ALA A 199 12.54 11.21 0.10
N ILE A 200 13.31 10.54 -0.77
CA ILE A 200 12.79 9.40 -1.56
C ILE A 200 12.43 8.23 -0.63
N ASN A 201 13.25 7.93 0.37
CA ASN A 201 12.97 6.86 1.33
C ASN A 201 11.73 7.16 2.18
N SER A 202 11.51 8.43 2.57
CA SER A 202 10.32 8.89 3.27
C SER A 202 9.08 8.72 2.38
N LEU A 203 9.15 9.15 1.12
CA LEU A 203 8.05 9.02 0.17
C LEU A 203 7.69 7.56 -0.11
N ILE A 204 8.69 6.69 -0.29
CA ILE A 204 8.47 5.24 -0.44
C ILE A 204 7.78 4.66 0.80
N SER A 205 8.22 5.03 1.99
CA SER A 205 7.63 4.54 3.25
C SER A 205 6.17 4.95 3.37
N TYR A 206 5.89 6.23 3.13
CA TYR A 206 4.54 6.80 3.19
C TYR A 206 3.60 6.14 2.17
N VAL A 207 3.96 6.13 0.88
CA VAL A 207 3.09 5.58 -0.17
C VAL A 207 2.90 4.06 0.01
N ASN A 208 3.93 3.33 0.45
CA ASN A 208 3.79 1.90 0.76
C ASN A 208 2.83 1.65 1.93
N THR A 209 2.76 2.55 2.93
CA THR A 209 1.79 2.44 4.03
C THR A 209 0.36 2.59 3.50
N ILE A 210 0.13 3.50 2.56
CA ILE A 210 -1.18 3.65 1.90
C ILE A 210 -1.55 2.37 1.11
N VAL A 211 -0.60 1.82 0.34
CA VAL A 211 -0.84 0.56 -0.40
C VAL A 211 -1.13 -0.60 0.55
N TYR A 212 -0.36 -0.73 1.64
CA TYR A 212 -0.58 -1.74 2.66
C TYR A 212 -1.99 -1.65 3.27
N THR A 213 -2.41 -0.44 3.66
CA THR A 213 -3.73 -0.20 4.25
C THR A 213 -4.84 -0.51 3.25
N ARG A 214 -4.62 -0.18 1.97
CA ARG A 214 -5.56 -0.52 0.90
C ARG A 214 -5.71 -2.03 0.72
N VAL A 215 -4.61 -2.77 0.72
CA VAL A 215 -4.61 -4.24 0.66
C VAL A 215 -5.36 -4.82 1.85
N LEU A 216 -5.12 -4.29 3.05
CA LEU A 216 -5.83 -4.72 4.26
C LEU A 216 -7.35 -4.57 4.10
N THR A 217 -7.82 -3.42 3.60
CA THR A 217 -9.24 -3.19 3.29
C THR A 217 -9.80 -4.24 2.35
N GLU A 218 -9.08 -4.58 1.29
CA GLU A 218 -9.57 -5.58 0.33
C GLU A 218 -9.57 -7.00 0.91
N ILE A 219 -8.58 -7.36 1.76
CA ILE A 219 -8.59 -8.64 2.47
C ILE A 219 -9.81 -8.75 3.38
N TYR A 220 -10.17 -7.69 4.10
CA TYR A 220 -11.37 -7.70 4.97
C TYR A 220 -12.69 -7.84 4.23
N LYS A 221 -12.72 -7.60 2.92
CA LYS A 221 -13.87 -7.89 2.06
C LYS A 221 -13.92 -9.35 1.59
N THR A 222 -12.98 -10.15 2.02
CA THR A 222 -12.89 -11.60 1.74
C THR A 222 -13.04 -12.41 3.02
N GLN A 223 -12.95 -13.73 2.92
CA GLN A 223 -12.90 -14.64 4.07
C GLN A 223 -11.47 -14.92 4.54
N LEU A 224 -10.45 -14.28 3.94
CA LEU A 224 -9.04 -14.52 4.27
C LEU A 224 -8.68 -13.89 5.61
N ASN A 225 -7.89 -14.62 6.40
CA ASN A 225 -7.29 -14.08 7.61
C ASN A 225 -6.02 -13.29 7.23
N PRO A 226 -5.91 -12.00 7.57
CA PRO A 226 -4.79 -11.16 7.16
C PRO A 226 -3.46 -11.48 7.88
N THR A 227 -3.49 -12.29 8.94
CA THR A 227 -2.29 -12.65 9.71
C THR A 227 -1.55 -13.87 9.18
N ILE A 228 -2.19 -14.70 8.32
CA ILE A 228 -1.60 -15.92 7.76
C ILE A 228 -0.99 -15.62 6.38
N SER A 229 0.30 -15.41 6.35
CA SER A 229 1.12 -15.15 5.15
C SER A 229 1.89 -16.39 4.68
N TYR A 230 2.52 -16.30 3.53
CA TYR A 230 3.27 -17.40 2.93
C TYR A 230 4.73 -17.02 2.62
N LEU A 231 4.97 -15.77 2.22
CA LEU A 231 6.30 -15.23 1.94
C LEU A 231 6.93 -14.67 3.22
N HIS A 232 6.30 -13.67 3.84
CA HIS A 232 6.73 -13.15 5.12
C HIS A 232 6.38 -14.11 6.25
N GLU A 233 7.20 -14.15 7.30
CA GLU A 233 6.84 -14.92 8.50
C GLU A 233 5.68 -14.23 9.24
N PRO A 234 4.62 -14.97 9.61
CA PRO A 234 3.63 -14.48 10.54
C PRO A 234 4.28 -14.06 11.85
N SER A 235 3.94 -12.90 12.35
CA SER A 235 4.46 -12.39 13.62
C SER A 235 3.38 -11.66 14.41
N GLU A 236 3.64 -11.40 15.69
CA GLU A 236 2.73 -10.64 16.54
C GLU A 236 2.48 -9.23 16.01
N ARG A 237 1.28 -8.71 16.25
CA ARG A 237 0.85 -7.34 15.91
C ARG A 237 1.03 -6.96 14.43
N ARG A 238 0.94 -7.94 13.52
CA ARG A 238 1.23 -7.72 12.11
C ARG A 238 0.25 -8.47 11.20
N PHE A 239 -0.29 -7.77 10.23
CA PHE A 239 -1.09 -8.37 9.15
C PHE A 239 -0.17 -8.80 8.00
N SER A 240 0.53 -9.91 8.20
CA SER A 240 1.63 -10.34 7.32
C SER A 240 1.18 -10.72 5.91
N LEU A 241 -0.05 -11.21 5.72
CA LEU A 241 -0.61 -11.45 4.38
C LEU A 241 -0.74 -10.16 3.57
N CYS A 242 -1.01 -9.02 4.24
CA CYS A 242 -1.04 -7.73 3.57
C CYS A 242 0.31 -7.37 2.95
N LEU A 243 1.41 -7.75 3.60
CA LEU A 243 2.76 -7.53 3.05
C LEU A 243 2.99 -8.37 1.81
N ASP A 244 2.65 -9.68 1.86
CA ASP A 244 2.80 -10.58 0.71
C ASP A 244 2.07 -10.04 -0.53
N ILE A 245 0.80 -9.65 -0.34
CA ILE A 245 -0.03 -9.14 -1.44
C ILE A 245 0.46 -7.75 -1.89
N ALA A 246 0.83 -6.86 -0.95
CA ALA A 246 1.32 -5.54 -1.29
C ALA A 246 2.58 -5.58 -2.18
N GLU A 247 3.46 -6.59 -2.00
CA GLU A 247 4.65 -6.74 -2.85
C GLU A 247 4.31 -6.80 -4.35
N ILE A 248 3.19 -7.42 -4.71
CA ILE A 248 2.72 -7.47 -6.12
C ILE A 248 2.38 -6.08 -6.64
N PHE A 249 1.72 -5.27 -5.79
CA PHE A 249 1.11 -4.02 -6.21
C PHE A 249 2.00 -2.80 -6.02
N LYS A 250 2.99 -2.83 -5.13
CA LYS A 250 3.93 -1.71 -4.89
C LYS A 250 4.52 -1.17 -6.20
N PRO A 251 5.06 -1.99 -7.11
CA PRO A 251 5.65 -1.44 -8.34
C PRO A 251 4.66 -0.65 -9.19
N ILE A 252 3.43 -1.11 -9.31
CA ILE A 252 2.43 -0.52 -10.21
C ILE A 252 1.58 0.58 -9.57
N LEU A 253 1.46 0.60 -8.25
CA LEU A 253 0.69 1.62 -7.53
C LEU A 253 1.60 2.64 -6.88
N ALA A 254 2.55 2.21 -6.03
CA ALA A 254 3.42 3.10 -5.28
C ALA A 254 4.52 3.70 -6.16
N ASP A 255 5.35 2.85 -6.76
CA ASP A 255 6.55 3.31 -7.46
C ASP A 255 6.21 4.17 -8.69
N ARG A 256 5.17 3.78 -9.45
CA ARG A 256 4.69 4.60 -10.58
C ARG A 256 4.16 5.96 -10.15
N LEU A 257 3.46 6.02 -9.03
CA LEU A 257 2.98 7.28 -8.47
C LEU A 257 4.17 8.16 -8.08
N ILE A 258 5.14 7.61 -7.36
CA ILE A 258 6.37 8.31 -6.94
C ILE A 258 7.11 8.86 -8.15
N PHE A 259 7.39 8.03 -9.15
CA PHE A 259 8.05 8.49 -10.39
C PHE A 259 7.26 9.58 -11.11
N SER A 260 5.93 9.44 -11.15
CA SER A 260 5.08 10.46 -11.80
C SER A 260 5.13 11.79 -11.06
N MET A 261 5.07 11.78 -9.73
CA MET A 261 5.10 13.01 -8.93
C MET A 261 6.46 13.69 -9.00
N LEU A 262 7.54 12.93 -8.88
CA LEU A 262 8.89 13.45 -8.97
C LEU A 262 9.21 13.97 -10.38
N ASN A 263 8.94 13.18 -11.43
CA ASN A 263 9.27 13.56 -12.80
C ASN A 263 8.43 14.74 -13.34
N LYS A 264 7.26 14.98 -12.77
CA LYS A 264 6.43 16.16 -13.06
C LYS A 264 6.68 17.33 -12.10
N LYS A 265 7.64 17.21 -11.19
CA LYS A 265 7.93 18.21 -10.15
C LYS A 265 6.70 18.60 -9.31
N GLN A 266 5.77 17.66 -9.09
CA GLN A 266 4.64 17.82 -8.20
C GLN A 266 5.06 17.70 -6.72
N ILE A 267 6.16 16.97 -6.49
CA ILE A 267 6.90 16.90 -5.22
C ILE A 267 8.36 17.16 -5.56
N THR A 268 9.01 17.98 -4.75
CA THR A 268 10.41 18.36 -4.80
C THR A 268 11.03 18.19 -3.42
N GLU A 269 12.35 18.26 -3.31
CA GLU A 269 13.05 18.17 -2.02
C GLU A 269 12.57 19.23 -1.01
N LYS A 270 12.11 20.39 -1.49
CA LYS A 270 11.58 21.50 -0.65
C LYS A 270 10.26 21.18 0.05
N ASP A 271 9.58 20.13 -0.37
CA ASP A 271 8.31 19.69 0.25
C ASP A 271 8.54 18.79 1.48
N PHE A 272 9.81 18.52 1.83
CA PHE A 272 10.21 17.74 3.00
C PHE A 272 10.82 18.66 4.06
N GLU A 273 10.41 18.50 5.32
CA GLU A 273 10.94 19.26 6.43
C GLU A 273 12.37 18.83 6.77
N GLU A 274 13.30 19.78 6.91
CA GLU A 274 14.67 19.50 7.35
C GLU A 274 14.68 18.99 8.79
N GLY A 275 15.39 17.90 9.03
CA GLY A 275 15.58 17.30 10.37
C GLY A 275 14.46 16.39 10.85
N LEU A 276 13.33 16.34 10.17
CA LEU A 276 12.31 15.33 10.31
C LEU A 276 12.25 14.56 9.00
N ASN A 277 12.86 13.36 8.96
CA ASN A 277 12.74 12.47 7.79
C ASN A 277 11.30 11.94 7.61
N PHE A 278 10.31 12.80 7.85
CA PHE A 278 8.88 12.53 7.81
C PHE A 278 8.22 13.57 6.90
N LEU A 279 7.26 13.09 6.13
CA LEU A 279 6.34 13.96 5.37
C LEU A 279 5.38 14.63 6.31
#